data_7f47f653c2aee7109f0f0b61f44755e9
#
_entry.id   7f47f653c2aee7109f0f0b61f44755e9
#
_cell.length_a   1.000
_cell.length_b   1.000
_cell.length_c   1.000
_cell.angle_alpha   90.00
_cell.angle_beta   90.00
_cell.angle_gamma   90.00
#
_symmetry.space_group_name_H-M   'P 1'
#
loop_
_entity.id
_entity.type
_entity.pdbx_description
1 polymer ?
#
loop_
_entity_poly.entity_id
_entity_poly.type
_entity_poly.pdbx_seq_one_letter_code
_entity_poly.pdbx_strand_id
1 'polypeptide(L)'
;ISSGTRVTSGADLVLSYGQADAPTQIILYSTASYSTSNFTENFSVATSGTININAGDSIWVNWFVNAGSAISGDITLEFTQDSTFQITTDTVAFNSNAKSVLIHEAFNQVVDSICDSDNNFYSDYYGRIDSSKRTYDADGCGSKIALTNGLNIRKFDTKKIYTSLSDVFDAMDCIHNIGMGIVSGLVRVEPLSYWFDSTTKIITLPLVNKYEFKDDNSRYINKIDIGYQKWESEFKGGLDDPNSRHEYSTIIATVKNVYTKICNFITSPYTIEFTRRKNKDVLATEDWRYDNDNFLIAAKKYYRGEL
;
A
#
# COMPACT_ATOMS: atom_id res chain seq x y z
N ILE A 1 -4.39 22.76 -28.44
CA ILE A 1 -5.85 22.62 -28.54
C ILE A 1 -6.42 24.02 -28.65
N SER A 2 -7.13 24.34 -29.74
CA SER A 2 -7.76 25.64 -29.90
C SER A 2 -9.24 25.57 -29.49
N SER A 3 -9.72 26.57 -28.76
CA SER A 3 -11.15 26.73 -28.55
C SER A 3 -11.80 27.18 -29.86
N GLY A 4 -12.68 26.37 -30.41
CA GLY A 4 -13.48 26.73 -31.59
C GLY A 4 -14.75 27.49 -31.22
N THR A 5 -15.30 28.22 -32.20
CA THR A 5 -16.59 28.84 -32.04
C THR A 5 -17.68 27.81 -32.37
N ARG A 6 -18.68 27.66 -31.51
CA ARG A 6 -19.81 26.75 -31.74
C ARG A 6 -20.61 27.17 -33.01
N VAL A 7 -20.98 26.19 -33.79
CA VAL A 7 -21.83 26.41 -34.98
C VAL A 7 -23.23 26.79 -34.54
N THR A 8 -23.89 27.66 -35.33
CA THR A 8 -25.23 28.13 -35.05
C THR A 8 -26.33 27.09 -35.36
N SER A 9 -25.99 26.09 -36.17
CA SER A 9 -26.83 24.91 -36.46
C SER A 9 -25.94 23.75 -36.79
N GLY A 10 -26.05 22.64 -36.06
CA GLY A 10 -25.17 21.49 -36.23
C GLY A 10 -25.00 20.73 -34.92
N ALA A 11 -24.02 19.87 -34.85
CA ALA A 11 -23.69 19.15 -33.64
C ALA A 11 -22.19 19.28 -33.29
N ASP A 12 -21.90 19.49 -32.05
CA ASP A 12 -20.54 19.63 -31.52
C ASP A 12 -20.25 18.50 -30.54
N LEU A 13 -19.14 17.80 -30.75
CA LEU A 13 -18.53 16.92 -29.75
C LEU A 13 -17.57 17.75 -28.92
N VAL A 14 -17.83 17.85 -27.62
CA VAL A 14 -17.12 18.75 -26.73
C VAL A 14 -16.53 18.00 -25.55
N LEU A 15 -15.24 18.18 -25.34
CA LEU A 15 -14.57 17.79 -24.10
C LEU A 15 -14.77 18.91 -23.07
N SER A 16 -15.38 18.55 -21.96
CA SER A 16 -15.57 19.45 -20.82
C SER A 16 -14.70 19.00 -19.66
N TYR A 17 -14.07 19.94 -18.95
CA TYR A 17 -13.27 19.65 -17.77
C TYR A 17 -13.30 20.81 -16.78
N GLY A 18 -12.97 20.51 -15.50
CA GLY A 18 -13.02 21.46 -14.41
C GLY A 18 -14.18 21.22 -13.46
N GLN A 19 -14.66 22.28 -12.82
CA GLN A 19 -15.83 22.19 -11.94
C GLN A 19 -17.11 21.97 -12.76
N ALA A 20 -18.03 21.15 -12.22
CA ALA A 20 -19.23 20.73 -12.95
C ALA A 20 -20.17 21.89 -13.27
N ASP A 21 -20.18 22.92 -12.45
CA ASP A 21 -21.01 24.14 -12.58
C ASP A 21 -20.41 25.22 -13.52
N ALA A 22 -19.09 25.16 -13.74
CA ALA A 22 -18.37 26.11 -14.59
C ALA A 22 -17.27 25.43 -15.41
N PRO A 23 -17.58 24.46 -16.28
CA PRO A 23 -16.57 23.70 -16.99
C PRO A 23 -15.90 24.52 -18.10
N THR A 24 -14.62 24.30 -18.27
CA THR A 24 -13.89 24.69 -19.48
C THR A 24 -14.24 23.71 -20.60
N GLN A 25 -14.49 24.21 -21.81
CA GLN A 25 -14.96 23.41 -22.93
C GLN A 25 -14.00 23.53 -24.12
N ILE A 26 -13.71 22.40 -24.73
CA ILE A 26 -12.92 22.29 -25.95
C ILE A 26 -13.74 21.55 -27.00
N ILE A 27 -13.98 22.19 -28.14
CA ILE A 27 -14.68 21.53 -29.23
C ILE A 27 -13.70 20.56 -29.90
N LEU A 28 -14.04 19.28 -29.85
CA LEU A 28 -13.26 18.22 -30.49
C LEU A 28 -13.65 18.07 -31.96
N TYR A 29 -14.94 18.18 -32.22
CA TYR A 29 -15.49 18.07 -33.59
C TYR A 29 -16.75 18.93 -33.70
N SER A 30 -16.94 19.51 -34.86
CA SER A 30 -18.12 20.34 -35.18
C SER A 30 -18.62 19.97 -36.55
N THR A 31 -19.90 19.64 -36.65
CA THR A 31 -20.51 19.38 -37.97
C THR A 31 -20.85 20.70 -38.66
N ALA A 32 -20.80 20.68 -39.98
CA ALA A 32 -21.32 21.78 -40.77
C ALA A 32 -22.87 21.89 -40.66
N SER A 33 -23.42 23.05 -40.94
CA SER A 33 -24.85 23.30 -40.89
C SER A 33 -25.65 22.26 -41.67
N TYR A 34 -26.69 21.69 -41.05
CA TYR A 34 -27.56 20.71 -41.67
C TYR A 34 -28.49 21.36 -42.68
N SER A 35 -28.67 20.72 -43.84
CA SER A 35 -29.76 20.99 -44.76
C SER A 35 -30.88 19.93 -44.61
N THR A 36 -32.02 20.21 -45.05
CA THR A 36 -33.36 19.66 -44.74
C THR A 36 -33.66 18.20 -45.11
N SER A 37 -32.70 17.30 -45.21
CA SER A 37 -32.94 15.88 -45.53
C SER A 37 -32.08 14.96 -44.66
N ASN A 38 -32.46 13.69 -44.54
CA ASN A 38 -31.75 12.66 -43.78
C ASN A 38 -30.24 12.74 -44.05
N PHE A 39 -29.50 13.01 -42.99
CA PHE A 39 -28.08 13.23 -43.04
C PHE A 39 -27.36 12.18 -42.19
N THR A 40 -26.39 11.53 -42.75
CA THR A 40 -25.50 10.63 -42.03
C THR A 40 -24.07 11.14 -42.23
N GLU A 41 -23.38 11.42 -41.15
CA GLU A 41 -21.97 11.83 -41.19
C GLU A 41 -21.12 10.85 -40.40
N ASN A 42 -20.09 10.34 -41.05
CA ASN A 42 -19.05 9.57 -40.37
C ASN A 42 -17.91 10.52 -40.02
N PHE A 43 -17.55 10.53 -38.78
CA PHE A 43 -16.44 11.39 -38.31
C PHE A 43 -15.35 10.58 -37.59
N SER A 44 -14.14 11.04 -37.74
CA SER A 44 -12.99 10.57 -36.97
C SER A 44 -12.27 11.77 -36.42
N VAL A 45 -12.07 11.80 -35.11
CA VAL A 45 -11.38 12.90 -34.46
C VAL A 45 -10.10 12.38 -33.84
N ALA A 46 -8.99 12.92 -34.29
CA ALA A 46 -7.70 12.75 -33.62
C ALA A 46 -7.24 14.14 -33.15
N THR A 47 -7.29 14.36 -31.85
CA THR A 47 -6.79 15.59 -31.25
C THR A 47 -5.79 15.27 -30.16
N SER A 48 -4.77 16.11 -30.05
CA SER A 48 -3.77 16.03 -28.98
C SER A 48 -3.61 17.39 -28.33
N GLY A 49 -3.38 17.39 -27.04
CA GLY A 49 -3.13 18.62 -26.29
C GLY A 49 -3.04 18.33 -24.81
N THR A 50 -2.50 19.29 -24.08
CA THR A 50 -2.37 19.19 -22.63
C THR A 50 -3.43 20.06 -21.97
N ILE A 51 -4.15 19.51 -21.01
CA ILE A 51 -5.10 20.23 -20.16
C ILE A 51 -4.64 20.10 -18.72
N ASN A 52 -4.79 21.17 -17.95
CA ASN A 52 -4.53 21.13 -16.52
C ASN A 52 -5.82 20.84 -15.77
N ILE A 53 -5.80 19.81 -14.94
CA ILE A 53 -6.94 19.39 -14.12
C ILE A 53 -6.51 19.46 -12.66
N ASN A 54 -7.29 20.14 -11.83
CA ASN A 54 -7.04 20.23 -10.40
C ASN A 54 -7.70 19.07 -9.65
N ALA A 55 -7.26 18.84 -8.42
CA ALA A 55 -7.91 17.86 -7.56
C ALA A 55 -9.38 18.26 -7.31
N GLY A 56 -10.30 17.33 -7.57
CA GLY A 56 -11.74 17.56 -7.47
C GLY A 56 -12.43 17.98 -8.77
N ASP A 57 -11.66 18.28 -9.81
CA ASP A 57 -12.22 18.52 -11.14
C ASP A 57 -12.66 17.21 -11.81
N SER A 58 -13.63 17.33 -12.69
CA SER A 58 -14.14 16.22 -13.52
C SER A 58 -13.77 16.44 -14.99
N ILE A 59 -13.73 15.34 -15.74
CA ILE A 59 -13.57 15.38 -17.19
C ILE A 59 -14.65 14.49 -17.82
N TRP A 60 -15.30 15.03 -18.85
CA TRP A 60 -16.37 14.30 -19.55
C TRP A 60 -16.49 14.77 -20.99
N VAL A 61 -17.12 13.96 -21.83
CA VAL A 61 -17.40 14.28 -23.23
C VAL A 61 -18.91 14.49 -23.38
N ASN A 62 -19.26 15.59 -23.97
CA ASN A 62 -20.65 15.96 -24.27
C ASN A 62 -20.87 16.07 -25.77
N TRP A 63 -22.05 15.68 -26.19
CA TRP A 63 -22.56 15.96 -27.51
C TRP A 63 -23.62 17.04 -27.42
N PHE A 64 -23.37 18.16 -28.08
CA PHE A 64 -24.32 19.27 -28.15
C PHE A 64 -24.92 19.32 -29.55
N VAL A 65 -26.24 19.33 -29.62
CA VAL A 65 -26.94 19.52 -30.86
C VAL A 65 -27.61 20.89 -30.80
N ASN A 66 -27.22 21.77 -31.73
CA ASN A 66 -27.83 23.08 -31.92
C ASN A 66 -28.83 23.00 -33.05
N ALA A 67 -30.12 23.03 -32.69
CA ALA A 67 -31.23 23.13 -33.63
C ALA A 67 -31.57 24.62 -33.83
N GLY A 68 -31.11 25.21 -34.91
CA GLY A 68 -31.33 26.66 -35.17
C GLY A 68 -32.77 27.07 -35.39
N SER A 69 -33.68 26.17 -35.77
CA SER A 69 -35.11 26.31 -35.81
C SER A 69 -35.72 24.93 -35.94
N ALA A 70 -36.85 24.70 -35.34
CA ALA A 70 -37.49 23.42 -35.07
C ALA A 70 -37.03 22.24 -35.94
N ILE A 71 -36.27 21.33 -35.37
CA ILE A 71 -35.97 20.02 -35.95
C ILE A 71 -37.20 19.15 -35.74
N SER A 72 -37.84 18.71 -36.84
CA SER A 72 -38.84 17.65 -36.79
C SER A 72 -38.13 16.35 -37.22
N GLY A 73 -37.67 15.54 -36.28
CA GLY A 73 -37.03 14.27 -36.57
C GLY A 73 -36.15 13.81 -35.41
N ASP A 74 -35.76 12.55 -35.47
CA ASP A 74 -34.87 11.95 -34.48
C ASP A 74 -33.40 12.16 -34.86
N ILE A 75 -32.57 12.47 -33.89
CA ILE A 75 -31.13 12.51 -34.04
C ILE A 75 -30.57 11.25 -33.37
N THR A 76 -29.97 10.41 -34.17
CA THR A 76 -29.31 9.19 -33.67
C THR A 76 -27.80 9.38 -33.70
N LEU A 77 -27.15 9.18 -32.58
CA LEU A 77 -25.71 9.11 -32.47
C LEU A 77 -25.28 7.65 -32.27
N GLU A 78 -24.58 7.12 -33.20
CA GLU A 78 -24.08 5.74 -33.14
C GLU A 78 -22.55 5.75 -32.98
N PHE A 79 -22.06 5.13 -31.92
CA PHE A 79 -20.64 4.85 -31.75
C PHE A 79 -20.32 3.47 -32.32
N THR A 80 -19.40 3.41 -33.27
CA THR A 80 -18.95 2.14 -33.80
C THR A 80 -18.20 1.32 -32.72
N GLN A 81 -18.17 0.01 -32.88
CA GLN A 81 -17.53 -0.91 -31.90
C GLN A 81 -16.05 -0.58 -31.64
N ASP A 82 -15.38 0.08 -32.59
CA ASP A 82 -13.97 0.47 -32.52
C ASP A 82 -13.77 1.92 -32.03
N SER A 83 -14.85 2.59 -31.59
CA SER A 83 -14.73 3.95 -31.04
C SER A 83 -14.05 3.90 -29.68
N THR A 84 -12.94 4.65 -29.53
CA THR A 84 -12.17 4.73 -28.31
C THR A 84 -12.03 6.17 -27.83
N PHE A 85 -12.13 6.36 -26.53
CA PHE A 85 -11.77 7.61 -25.87
C PHE A 85 -10.66 7.32 -24.87
N GLN A 86 -9.47 7.82 -25.16
CA GLN A 86 -8.29 7.58 -24.33
C GLN A 86 -7.77 8.89 -23.75
N ILE A 87 -7.55 8.91 -22.45
CA ILE A 87 -6.85 9.98 -21.76
C ILE A 87 -5.55 9.39 -21.22
N THR A 88 -4.44 9.98 -21.63
CA THR A 88 -3.13 9.67 -21.08
C THR A 88 -2.73 10.79 -20.13
N THR A 89 -2.41 10.45 -18.89
CA THR A 89 -1.95 11.44 -17.91
C THR A 89 -0.57 11.05 -17.43
N ASP A 90 0.33 12.01 -17.44
CA ASP A 90 1.59 11.92 -16.70
C ASP A 90 1.32 12.40 -15.28
N THR A 91 0.94 11.46 -14.42
CA THR A 91 0.80 11.79 -13.00
C THR A 91 2.18 11.81 -12.35
N VAL A 92 2.69 12.99 -12.10
CA VAL A 92 3.80 13.14 -11.15
C VAL A 92 3.20 12.92 -9.75
N ALA A 93 3.37 11.71 -9.24
CA ALA A 93 3.05 11.44 -7.85
C ALA A 93 4.06 12.22 -7.00
N PHE A 94 3.60 13.28 -6.35
CA PHE A 94 4.43 14.01 -5.40
C PHE A 94 4.88 13.06 -4.29
N ASN A 95 6.16 13.13 -3.91
CA ASN A 95 6.67 12.38 -2.78
C ASN A 95 5.85 12.71 -1.53
N SER A 96 5.36 11.69 -0.85
CA SER A 96 4.67 11.84 0.42
C SER A 96 5.63 11.54 1.55
N ASN A 97 5.66 12.41 2.56
CA ASN A 97 6.36 12.15 3.80
C ASN A 97 5.34 11.70 4.85
N ALA A 98 5.59 10.58 5.48
CA ALA A 98 4.81 10.08 6.60
C ALA A 98 5.70 9.97 7.84
N LYS A 99 5.19 10.32 9.01
CA LYS A 99 5.88 10.05 10.26
C LYS A 99 5.92 8.55 10.50
N SER A 100 7.09 8.03 10.81
CA SER A 100 7.31 6.63 11.09
C SER A 100 8.32 6.47 12.21
N VAL A 101 8.31 5.29 12.84
CA VAL A 101 9.24 4.90 13.88
C VAL A 101 9.99 3.67 13.37
N LEU A 102 11.30 3.63 13.49
CA LEU A 102 12.06 2.44 13.15
C LEU A 102 11.69 1.28 14.08
N ILE A 103 11.76 0.06 13.60
CA ILE A 103 11.40 -1.12 14.39
C ILE A 103 12.25 -1.22 15.67
N HIS A 104 13.52 -0.89 15.59
CA HIS A 104 14.39 -0.80 16.79
C HIS A 104 13.79 0.17 17.83
N GLU A 105 13.43 1.36 17.41
CA GLU A 105 12.86 2.37 18.30
C GLU A 105 11.48 1.96 18.83
N ALA A 106 10.66 1.29 17.99
CA ALA A 106 9.37 0.76 18.42
C ALA A 106 9.53 -0.28 19.54
N PHE A 107 10.41 -1.26 19.38
CA PHE A 107 10.74 -2.21 20.43
C PHE A 107 11.26 -1.52 21.69
N ASN A 108 12.21 -0.60 21.52
CA ASN A 108 12.81 0.10 22.66
C ASN A 108 11.76 0.90 23.45
N GLN A 109 10.88 1.66 22.77
CA GLN A 109 9.84 2.45 23.44
C GLN A 109 8.83 1.58 24.19
N VAL A 110 8.43 0.45 23.59
CA VAL A 110 7.47 -0.45 24.22
C VAL A 110 8.08 -1.16 25.42
N VAL A 111 9.32 -1.65 25.29
CA VAL A 111 10.05 -2.33 26.40
C VAL A 111 10.33 -1.34 27.53
N ASP A 112 10.81 -0.14 27.22
CA ASP A 112 11.06 0.91 28.22
C ASP A 112 9.77 1.28 28.97
N SER A 113 8.63 1.34 28.26
CA SER A 113 7.31 1.58 28.89
C SER A 113 6.88 0.45 29.81
N ILE A 114 7.21 -0.80 29.52
CA ILE A 114 6.90 -1.96 30.36
C ILE A 114 7.81 -1.98 31.60
N CYS A 115 9.09 -1.66 31.43
CA CYS A 115 10.08 -1.68 32.51
C CYS A 115 10.06 -0.42 33.39
N ASP A 116 9.28 0.61 33.00
CA ASP A 116 9.27 1.93 33.64
C ASP A 116 10.69 2.54 33.79
N SER A 117 11.55 2.25 32.83
CA SER A 117 12.93 2.72 32.79
C SER A 117 13.49 2.71 31.36
N ASP A 118 14.52 3.50 31.10
CA ASP A 118 15.14 3.62 29.79
C ASP A 118 16.21 2.58 29.51
N ASN A 119 16.43 2.29 28.23
CA ASN A 119 17.53 1.46 27.72
C ASN A 119 17.47 -0.03 28.11
N ASN A 120 16.28 -0.61 28.17
CA ASN A 120 16.08 -2.02 28.49
C ASN A 120 16.05 -2.95 27.28
N PHE A 121 16.21 -2.43 26.08
CA PHE A 121 16.14 -3.17 24.83
C PHE A 121 17.51 -3.21 24.13
N TYR A 122 17.82 -4.32 23.47
CA TYR A 122 18.98 -4.50 22.62
C TYR A 122 18.68 -5.43 21.43
N SER A 123 19.20 -5.08 20.25
CA SER A 123 19.16 -5.94 19.08
C SER A 123 20.26 -5.56 18.10
N ASP A 124 21.15 -6.48 17.76
CA ASP A 124 22.11 -6.28 16.68
C ASP A 124 21.42 -6.34 15.32
N TYR A 125 20.38 -7.17 15.18
CA TYR A 125 19.65 -7.32 13.93
C TYR A 125 18.90 -6.07 13.50
N TYR A 126 18.27 -5.37 14.47
CA TYR A 126 17.54 -4.12 14.24
C TYR A 126 18.34 -2.88 14.58
N GLY A 127 19.52 -3.04 15.17
CA GLY A 127 20.37 -1.96 15.64
C GLY A 127 20.88 -1.06 14.52
N ARG A 128 21.21 0.20 14.86
CA ARG A 128 21.73 1.19 13.93
C ARG A 128 22.92 1.94 14.54
N ILE A 129 23.93 2.25 13.71
CA ILE A 129 25.08 3.06 14.10
C ILE A 129 24.67 4.42 14.66
N ASP A 130 23.63 5.03 14.07
CA ASP A 130 23.13 6.36 14.42
C ASP A 130 21.95 6.33 15.41
N SER A 131 21.79 5.25 16.17
CA SER A 131 20.79 5.19 17.23
C SER A 131 21.09 6.22 18.30
N SER A 132 20.07 6.99 18.69
CA SER A 132 20.19 7.99 19.77
C SER A 132 20.38 7.38 21.15
N LYS A 133 20.00 6.11 21.33
CA LYS A 133 20.01 5.45 22.65
C LYS A 133 21.17 4.51 22.87
N ARG A 134 21.67 3.87 21.82
CA ARG A 134 22.79 2.92 21.88
C ARG A 134 23.66 3.03 20.65
N THR A 135 24.95 2.82 20.82
CA THR A 135 25.90 2.75 19.72
C THR A 135 26.00 1.30 19.27
N TYR A 136 25.90 1.07 17.97
CA TYR A 136 26.15 -0.20 17.32
C TYR A 136 27.32 -0.07 16.36
N ASP A 137 28.10 -1.13 16.20
CA ASP A 137 29.27 -1.12 15.30
C ASP A 137 28.87 -1.07 13.83
N ALA A 138 27.72 -1.62 13.49
CA ALA A 138 27.18 -1.64 12.13
C ALA A 138 25.65 -1.59 12.15
N ASP A 139 25.07 -1.16 11.03
CA ASP A 139 23.62 -1.28 10.80
C ASP A 139 23.24 -2.76 10.66
N GLY A 140 22.28 -3.23 11.44
CA GLY A 140 21.72 -4.57 11.32
C GLY A 140 20.85 -4.73 10.07
N CYS A 141 20.62 -5.98 9.67
CA CYS A 141 19.84 -6.28 8.45
C CYS A 141 18.41 -5.74 8.51
N GLY A 142 17.78 -5.72 9.69
CA GLY A 142 16.43 -5.20 9.91
C GLY A 142 16.37 -3.72 10.27
N SER A 143 17.50 -3.01 10.31
CA SER A 143 17.61 -1.63 10.81
C SER A 143 16.80 -0.59 10.00
N LYS A 144 16.45 -0.91 8.76
CA LYS A 144 15.78 0.01 7.82
C LYS A 144 14.29 -0.27 7.65
N ILE A 145 13.68 -0.93 8.60
CA ILE A 145 12.24 -1.16 8.61
C ILE A 145 11.60 -0.14 9.54
N ALA A 146 10.60 0.54 9.03
CA ALA A 146 9.86 1.56 9.75
C ALA A 146 8.40 1.15 9.93
N LEU A 147 7.85 1.43 11.10
CA LEU A 147 6.45 1.28 11.47
C LEU A 147 5.75 2.63 11.36
N THR A 148 4.58 2.64 10.75
CA THR A 148 3.69 3.81 10.68
C THR A 148 2.24 3.35 10.76
N ASN A 149 1.29 4.29 10.76
CA ASN A 149 -0.14 3.96 10.67
C ASN A 149 -0.81 4.69 9.50
N GLY A 150 -2.04 4.30 9.19
CA GLY A 150 -2.79 4.86 8.07
C GLY A 150 -3.01 6.37 8.20
N LEU A 151 -3.27 6.87 9.41
CA LEU A 151 -3.43 8.30 9.65
C LEU A 151 -2.18 9.11 9.31
N ASN A 152 -0.99 8.61 9.67
CA ASN A 152 0.26 9.28 9.32
C ASN A 152 0.52 9.24 7.81
N ILE A 153 0.20 8.14 7.13
CA ILE A 153 0.28 8.03 5.65
C ILE A 153 -0.65 9.04 4.99
N ARG A 154 -1.84 9.27 5.55
CA ARG A 154 -2.82 10.26 5.11
C ARG A 154 -2.52 11.68 5.57
N LYS A 155 -1.35 11.92 6.18
CA LYS A 155 -0.88 13.23 6.69
C LYS A 155 -1.69 13.82 7.84
N PHE A 156 -2.28 13.00 8.69
CA PHE A 156 -2.80 13.43 9.98
C PHE A 156 -1.67 13.38 11.03
N ASP A 157 -0.69 14.25 10.90
CA ASP A 157 0.66 14.19 11.52
C ASP A 157 0.68 14.23 13.06
N THR A 158 -0.43 14.49 13.71
CA THR A 158 -0.52 14.57 15.19
C THR A 158 -0.91 13.22 15.80
N LYS A 159 -1.19 12.23 15.00
CA LYS A 159 -1.70 10.95 15.49
C LYS A 159 -0.57 10.05 15.95
N LYS A 160 -0.80 9.39 17.07
CA LYS A 160 0.15 8.42 17.66
C LYS A 160 0.03 7.07 16.96
N ILE A 161 1.12 6.34 16.93
CA ILE A 161 1.14 4.93 16.53
C ILE A 161 0.85 4.12 17.81
N TYR A 162 -0.18 3.29 17.75
CA TYR A 162 -0.54 2.39 18.86
C TYR A 162 -0.12 0.96 18.49
N THR A 163 0.68 0.34 19.34
CA THR A 163 1.11 -1.04 19.17
C THR A 163 1.48 -1.63 20.53
N SER A 164 1.48 -2.94 20.63
CA SER A 164 1.96 -3.69 21.79
C SER A 164 3.28 -4.41 21.47
N LEU A 165 3.96 -4.88 22.51
CA LEU A 165 5.17 -5.71 22.33
C LEU A 165 4.85 -6.99 21.54
N SER A 166 3.72 -7.63 21.83
CA SER A 166 3.26 -8.83 21.13
C SER A 166 3.03 -8.53 19.65
N ASP A 167 2.31 -7.42 19.32
CA ASP A 167 2.00 -7.09 17.93
C ASP A 167 3.25 -6.84 17.09
N VAL A 168 4.21 -6.08 17.65
CA VAL A 168 5.48 -5.80 16.96
C VAL A 168 6.31 -7.07 16.84
N PHE A 169 6.39 -7.87 17.91
CA PHE A 169 7.16 -9.10 17.89
C PHE A 169 6.58 -10.11 16.91
N ASP A 170 5.27 -10.37 16.95
CA ASP A 170 4.59 -11.33 16.09
C ASP A 170 4.70 -10.93 14.61
N ALA A 171 4.56 -9.63 14.31
CA ALA A 171 4.72 -9.13 12.95
C ALA A 171 6.17 -9.33 12.44
N MET A 172 7.17 -9.03 13.28
CA MET A 172 8.58 -9.21 12.90
C MET A 172 8.98 -10.68 12.87
N ASP A 173 8.45 -11.52 13.74
CA ASP A 173 8.67 -12.95 13.73
C ASP A 173 8.14 -13.61 12.45
N CYS A 174 6.99 -13.16 11.96
CA CYS A 174 6.45 -13.63 10.67
C CYS A 174 7.39 -13.34 9.48
N ILE A 175 8.09 -12.20 9.52
CA ILE A 175 8.93 -11.74 8.40
C ILE A 175 10.37 -12.24 8.54
N HIS A 176 10.94 -12.18 9.74
CA HIS A 176 12.37 -12.40 9.95
C HIS A 176 12.70 -13.64 10.76
N ASN A 177 11.69 -14.36 11.27
CA ASN A 177 11.87 -15.54 12.10
C ASN A 177 12.81 -15.26 13.28
N ILE A 178 12.39 -14.42 14.20
CA ILE A 178 13.14 -13.91 15.34
C ILE A 178 12.78 -14.63 16.65
N GLY A 179 13.67 -14.52 17.61
CA GLY A 179 13.42 -14.93 19.00
C GLY A 179 13.64 -13.75 19.96
N MET A 180 13.05 -13.85 21.13
CA MET A 180 13.18 -12.86 22.19
C MET A 180 13.57 -13.55 23.50
N GLY A 181 14.47 -12.90 24.26
CA GLY A 181 14.88 -13.38 25.57
C GLY A 181 15.55 -12.27 26.38
N ILE A 182 15.93 -12.59 27.61
CA ILE A 182 16.66 -11.67 28.49
C ILE A 182 18.13 -12.07 28.51
N VAL A 183 19.00 -11.17 28.07
CA VAL A 183 20.45 -11.35 28.06
C VAL A 183 21.10 -10.18 28.80
N SER A 184 21.86 -10.48 29.82
CA SER A 184 22.53 -9.46 30.65
C SER A 184 21.59 -8.38 31.22
N GLY A 185 20.36 -8.76 31.57
CA GLY A 185 19.35 -7.86 32.10
C GLY A 185 18.60 -7.01 31.08
N LEU A 186 18.84 -7.22 29.78
CA LEU A 186 18.18 -6.51 28.69
C LEU A 186 17.27 -7.46 27.91
N VAL A 187 16.15 -6.95 27.45
CA VAL A 187 15.31 -7.64 26.46
C VAL A 187 16.05 -7.62 25.13
N ARG A 188 16.40 -8.80 24.64
CA ARG A 188 17.12 -8.97 23.38
C ARG A 188 16.23 -9.64 22.34
N VAL A 189 16.23 -9.09 21.12
CA VAL A 189 15.51 -9.63 19.97
C VAL A 189 16.49 -9.85 18.84
N GLU A 190 16.63 -11.10 18.41
CA GLU A 190 17.59 -11.50 17.37
C GLU A 190 16.97 -12.58 16.46
N PRO A 191 17.54 -12.83 15.28
CA PRO A 191 17.15 -13.97 14.46
C PRO A 191 17.21 -15.27 15.24
N LEU A 192 16.34 -16.21 14.89
CA LEU A 192 16.23 -17.47 15.63
C LEU A 192 17.53 -18.24 15.69
N SER A 193 18.40 -18.12 14.68
CA SER A 193 19.74 -18.73 14.65
C SER A 193 20.66 -18.28 15.79
N TYR A 194 20.45 -17.07 16.32
CA TYR A 194 21.20 -16.58 17.49
C TYR A 194 20.90 -17.38 18.76
N TRP A 195 19.65 -17.86 18.89
CA TRP A 195 19.16 -18.57 20.08
C TRP A 195 19.47 -20.06 20.08
N PHE A 196 19.83 -20.61 18.92
CA PHE A 196 20.16 -22.02 18.75
C PHE A 196 21.62 -22.20 18.34
N ASP A 197 22.49 -22.33 19.33
CA ASP A 197 23.89 -22.70 19.11
C ASP A 197 24.04 -24.22 19.25
N SER A 198 24.38 -24.88 18.15
CA SER A 198 24.63 -26.33 18.14
C SER A 198 26.06 -26.71 18.60
N THR A 199 26.93 -25.74 18.77
CA THR A 199 28.36 -25.96 19.09
C THR A 199 28.65 -25.89 20.59
N THR A 200 27.82 -25.16 21.33
CA THR A 200 28.01 -24.96 22.77
C THR A 200 27.38 -26.10 23.55
N LYS A 201 28.21 -26.77 24.32
CA LYS A 201 27.77 -27.85 25.22
C LYS A 201 27.13 -27.26 26.45
N ILE A 202 25.80 -27.32 26.52
CA ILE A 202 24.99 -26.71 27.60
C ILE A 202 25.13 -27.50 28.89
N ILE A 203 25.11 -28.84 28.80
CA ILE A 203 25.20 -29.72 29.96
C ILE A 203 25.94 -31.00 29.61
N THR A 204 26.70 -31.51 30.59
CA THR A 204 27.29 -32.84 30.55
C THR A 204 26.70 -33.64 31.68
N LEU A 205 25.99 -34.71 31.40
CA LEU A 205 25.50 -35.63 32.40
C LEU A 205 26.60 -36.65 32.74
N PRO A 206 27.11 -36.70 33.98
CA PRO A 206 28.23 -37.56 34.32
C PRO A 206 27.86 -39.04 34.34
N LEU A 207 26.62 -39.39 34.63
CA LEU A 207 26.12 -40.75 34.66
C LEU A 207 24.67 -40.79 34.23
N VAL A 208 24.33 -41.61 33.24
CA VAL A 208 22.98 -41.83 32.77
C VAL A 208 22.65 -43.30 33.02
N ASN A 209 21.81 -43.59 34.01
CA ASN A 209 21.41 -44.95 34.33
C ASN A 209 20.27 -45.48 33.44
N LYS A 210 19.43 -44.62 32.94
CA LYS A 210 18.33 -44.96 32.03
C LYS A 210 18.00 -43.78 31.14
N TYR A 211 17.69 -44.03 29.87
CA TYR A 211 17.13 -43.05 28.95
C TYR A 211 15.90 -43.63 28.28
N GLU A 212 14.95 -42.78 27.95
CA GLU A 212 13.73 -43.12 27.25
C GLU A 212 13.53 -42.15 26.08
N PHE A 213 13.28 -42.67 24.92
CA PHE A 213 12.90 -41.87 23.76
C PHE A 213 11.38 -41.92 23.61
N LYS A 214 10.77 -40.76 23.48
CA LYS A 214 9.36 -40.62 23.14
C LYS A 214 9.22 -39.76 21.89
N ASP A 215 8.42 -40.21 20.95
CA ASP A 215 8.03 -39.40 19.82
C ASP A 215 7.08 -38.29 20.32
N ASP A 216 7.43 -37.05 20.01
CA ASP A 216 6.57 -35.89 20.29
C ASP A 216 5.78 -35.50 19.03
N ASN A 217 4.59 -36.07 18.91
CA ASN A 217 3.71 -35.81 17.79
C ASN A 217 3.26 -34.33 17.69
N SER A 218 3.41 -33.55 18.73
CA SER A 218 3.07 -32.12 18.74
C SER A 218 3.96 -31.30 17.82
N ARG A 219 5.17 -31.80 17.53
CA ARG A 219 6.16 -31.15 16.66
C ARG A 219 6.07 -31.55 15.19
N TYR A 220 5.30 -32.55 14.85
CA TYR A 220 5.04 -32.92 13.45
C TYR A 220 3.99 -31.97 12.88
N ILE A 221 4.36 -31.22 11.85
CA ILE A 221 3.52 -30.22 11.20
C ILE A 221 2.98 -30.82 9.91
N ASN A 222 1.67 -30.84 9.74
CA ASN A 222 1.01 -31.27 8.53
C ASN A 222 0.74 -30.11 7.56
N LYS A 223 0.48 -28.94 8.13
CA LYS A 223 0.08 -27.75 7.37
C LYS A 223 0.89 -26.55 7.81
N ILE A 224 1.34 -25.77 6.85
CA ILE A 224 1.99 -24.48 7.07
C ILE A 224 1.09 -23.40 6.46
N ASP A 225 0.72 -22.41 7.27
CA ASP A 225 -0.09 -21.27 6.85
C ASP A 225 0.69 -19.99 7.17
N ILE A 226 1.21 -19.34 6.12
CA ILE A 226 2.11 -18.18 6.24
C ILE A 226 1.64 -17.04 5.35
N GLY A 227 1.85 -15.81 5.80
CA GLY A 227 1.54 -14.62 5.02
C GLY A 227 1.07 -13.44 5.85
N TYR A 228 0.17 -12.65 5.27
CA TYR A 228 -0.35 -11.43 5.85
C TYR A 228 -1.86 -11.52 6.06
N GLN A 229 -2.35 -11.01 7.20
CA GLN A 229 -3.76 -11.03 7.51
C GLN A 229 -4.56 -10.04 6.66
N LYS A 230 -3.99 -8.86 6.41
CA LYS A 230 -4.60 -7.78 5.64
C LYS A 230 -3.81 -7.52 4.37
N TRP A 231 -4.21 -8.20 3.31
CA TRP A 231 -3.73 -7.93 1.97
C TRP A 231 -4.95 -7.83 1.07
N GLU A 232 -5.75 -6.84 1.32
CA GLU A 232 -6.93 -6.62 0.50
C GLU A 232 -6.57 -5.67 -0.63
N SER A 233 -6.55 -6.20 -1.84
CA SER A 233 -6.58 -5.40 -3.04
C SER A 233 -8.04 -5.16 -3.42
N GLU A 234 -8.55 -3.97 -3.25
CA GLU A 234 -9.82 -3.55 -3.85
C GLU A 234 -9.64 -3.20 -5.34
N PHE A 235 -8.53 -3.52 -5.91
CA PHE A 235 -8.19 -3.10 -7.25
C PHE A 235 -8.92 -3.93 -8.30
N LYS A 236 -9.91 -3.34 -8.92
CA LYS A 236 -10.56 -3.84 -10.14
C LYS A 236 -9.70 -3.63 -11.40
N GLY A 237 -8.42 -3.42 -11.27
CA GLY A 237 -7.55 -2.93 -12.34
C GLY A 237 -6.64 -3.95 -13.02
N GLY A 238 -6.80 -5.25 -12.75
CA GLY A 238 -6.01 -6.27 -13.45
C GLY A 238 -4.51 -6.29 -13.12
N LEU A 239 -4.08 -5.64 -12.05
CA LEU A 239 -2.75 -5.83 -11.50
C LEU A 239 -2.80 -7.05 -10.57
N ASP A 240 -2.01 -8.06 -10.91
CA ASP A 240 -1.84 -9.23 -10.06
C ASP A 240 -1.15 -8.80 -8.76
N ASP A 241 -1.93 -8.69 -7.69
CA ASP A 241 -1.35 -8.63 -6.36
C ASP A 241 -0.74 -10.00 -6.05
N PRO A 242 0.53 -10.07 -5.66
CA PRO A 242 1.10 -11.33 -5.24
C PRO A 242 0.25 -11.89 -4.10
N ASN A 243 -0.09 -13.16 -4.20
CA ASN A 243 -0.88 -13.82 -3.16
C ASN A 243 -0.14 -13.70 -1.82
N SER A 244 -0.73 -12.96 -0.91
CA SER A 244 -0.11 -12.58 0.36
C SER A 244 -0.19 -13.66 1.43
N ARG A 245 -0.94 -14.73 1.20
CA ARG A 245 -1.10 -15.84 2.12
C ARG A 245 -0.99 -17.16 1.39
N HIS A 246 -0.12 -18.03 1.87
CA HIS A 246 0.15 -19.33 1.29
C HIS A 246 -0.10 -20.43 2.32
N GLU A 247 -0.82 -21.44 1.87
CA GLU A 247 -1.08 -22.66 2.61
C GLU A 247 -0.36 -23.83 1.93
N TYR A 248 0.47 -24.51 2.69
CA TYR A 248 1.16 -25.72 2.25
C TYR A 248 0.71 -26.87 3.14
N SER A 249 0.25 -27.97 2.55
CA SER A 249 -0.15 -29.17 3.27
C SER A 249 0.57 -30.39 2.77
N THR A 250 0.85 -31.34 3.68
CA THR A 250 1.40 -32.66 3.34
C THR A 250 0.26 -33.66 3.16
N ILE A 251 0.57 -34.82 2.53
CA ILE A 251 -0.39 -35.91 2.30
C ILE A 251 -0.68 -36.69 3.61
N ILE A 252 0.05 -36.42 4.69
CA ILE A 252 -0.04 -37.17 5.95
C ILE A 252 -1.33 -36.80 6.69
N ALA A 253 -2.36 -37.64 6.57
CA ALA A 253 -3.68 -37.38 7.15
C ALA A 253 -3.76 -37.60 8.69
N THR A 254 -2.79 -38.31 9.27
CA THR A 254 -2.78 -38.70 10.69
C THR A 254 -2.32 -37.57 11.62
N VAL A 255 -1.55 -36.62 11.12
CA VAL A 255 -1.10 -35.43 11.86
C VAL A 255 -1.97 -34.25 11.45
N LYS A 256 -2.49 -33.49 12.42
CA LYS A 256 -3.37 -32.33 12.19
C LYS A 256 -2.77 -31.01 12.66
N ASN A 257 -1.51 -30.98 13.02
CA ASN A 257 -0.88 -29.77 13.54
C ASN A 257 -0.63 -28.76 12.41
N VAL A 258 -0.99 -27.52 12.66
CA VAL A 258 -0.81 -26.40 11.73
C VAL A 258 0.24 -25.47 12.32
N TYR A 259 1.24 -25.13 11.50
CA TYR A 259 2.17 -24.05 11.82
C TYR A 259 1.68 -22.77 11.17
N THR A 260 1.29 -21.79 11.97
CA THR A 260 0.73 -20.52 11.49
C THR A 260 1.68 -19.37 11.81
N LYS A 261 2.05 -18.62 10.77
CA LYS A 261 2.83 -17.38 10.86
C LYS A 261 2.16 -16.32 9.97
N ILE A 262 1.25 -15.57 10.55
CA ILE A 262 0.46 -14.54 9.86
C ILE A 262 0.80 -13.17 10.44
N CYS A 263 1.37 -12.30 9.61
CA CYS A 263 1.66 -10.92 9.97
C CYS A 263 0.37 -10.09 10.01
N ASN A 264 0.14 -9.39 11.10
CA ASN A 264 -1.01 -8.52 11.30
C ASN A 264 -0.79 -7.09 10.77
N PHE A 265 0.44 -6.72 10.41
CA PHE A 265 0.77 -5.41 9.84
C PHE A 265 0.69 -5.43 8.31
N ILE A 266 0.34 -4.29 7.74
CA ILE A 266 0.17 -4.14 6.31
C ILE A 266 1.52 -3.83 5.66
N THR A 267 1.89 -4.61 4.64
CA THR A 267 3.12 -4.41 3.87
C THR A 267 2.85 -4.20 2.38
N SER A 268 1.61 -4.38 1.95
CA SER A 268 1.22 -4.25 0.54
C SER A 268 1.47 -2.84 0.01
N PRO A 269 2.30 -2.66 -1.04
CA PRO A 269 2.54 -1.37 -1.66
C PRO A 269 1.26 -0.76 -2.26
N TYR A 270 0.33 -1.59 -2.72
CA TYR A 270 -0.97 -1.12 -3.22
C TYR A 270 -1.83 -0.56 -2.11
N THR A 271 -1.90 -1.20 -0.96
CA THR A 271 -2.66 -0.69 0.19
C THR A 271 -2.04 0.59 0.73
N ILE A 272 -0.71 0.70 0.74
CA ILE A 272 0.01 1.93 1.11
C ILE A 272 -0.35 3.06 0.15
N GLU A 273 -0.28 2.81 -1.16
CA GLU A 273 -0.60 3.81 -2.19
C GLU A 273 -2.08 4.20 -2.16
N PHE A 274 -2.97 3.24 -1.97
CA PHE A 274 -4.40 3.49 -1.84
C PHE A 274 -4.70 4.37 -0.61
N THR A 275 -4.06 4.08 0.53
CA THR A 275 -4.15 4.89 1.75
C THR A 275 -3.58 6.29 1.53
N ARG A 276 -2.44 6.41 0.86
CA ARG A 276 -1.81 7.67 0.52
C ARG A 276 -2.71 8.57 -0.33
N ARG A 277 -3.46 8.00 -1.27
CA ARG A 277 -4.42 8.74 -2.12
C ARG A 277 -5.58 9.33 -1.34
N LYS A 278 -5.89 8.80 -0.16
CA LYS A 278 -6.87 9.35 0.78
C LYS A 278 -6.26 10.40 1.72
N ASN A 279 -5.32 11.16 1.19
CA ASN A 279 -4.62 12.23 1.89
C ASN A 279 -5.59 13.23 2.53
N LYS A 280 -5.13 13.91 3.61
CA LYS A 280 -5.86 14.98 4.25
C LYS A 280 -6.07 16.14 3.27
N ASP A 281 -7.32 16.41 2.95
CA ASP A 281 -7.80 17.59 2.26
C ASP A 281 -8.92 18.24 3.07
N VAL A 282 -9.56 19.27 2.54
CA VAL A 282 -10.61 20.02 3.24
C VAL A 282 -11.82 19.15 3.60
N LEU A 283 -12.05 18.06 2.86
CA LEU A 283 -13.18 17.15 3.03
C LEU A 283 -12.80 15.84 3.71
N ALA A 284 -11.51 15.56 3.91
CA ALA A 284 -11.05 14.31 4.50
C ALA A 284 -11.40 14.23 5.99
N THR A 285 -12.00 13.11 6.38
CA THR A 285 -12.27 12.76 7.78
C THR A 285 -11.26 11.72 8.28
N GLU A 286 -11.12 11.58 9.60
CA GLU A 286 -10.24 10.60 10.24
C GLU A 286 -10.82 9.18 10.26
N ASP A 287 -12.06 9.00 9.84
CA ASP A 287 -12.74 7.72 9.95
C ASP A 287 -12.71 6.97 8.62
N TRP A 288 -11.54 6.45 8.27
CA TRP A 288 -11.34 5.68 7.06
C TRP A 288 -10.74 4.29 7.38
N ARG A 289 -11.03 3.33 6.53
CA ARG A 289 -10.81 1.89 6.69
C ARG A 289 -9.45 1.47 7.27
N TYR A 290 -8.37 2.14 6.86
CA TYR A 290 -7.00 1.77 7.26
C TYR A 290 -6.35 2.75 8.23
N ASP A 291 -7.10 3.69 8.80
CA ASP A 291 -6.54 4.77 9.62
C ASP A 291 -5.80 4.28 10.86
N ASN A 292 -6.34 3.26 11.50
CA ASN A 292 -5.79 2.68 12.72
C ASN A 292 -4.91 1.45 12.49
N ASP A 293 -4.73 1.04 11.25
CA ASP A 293 -3.88 -0.09 10.91
C ASP A 293 -2.40 0.30 10.91
N ASN A 294 -1.57 -0.63 11.34
CA ASN A 294 -0.13 -0.49 11.33
C ASN A 294 0.46 -0.97 9.99
N PHE A 295 1.38 -0.19 9.46
CA PHE A 295 2.05 -0.42 8.19
C PHE A 295 3.55 -0.57 8.40
N LEU A 296 4.17 -1.51 7.68
CA LEU A 296 5.62 -1.66 7.61
C LEU A 296 6.13 -1.14 6.27
N ILE A 297 7.13 -0.30 6.34
CA ILE A 297 7.75 0.35 5.18
C ILE A 297 9.26 0.16 5.25
N ALA A 298 9.88 -0.21 4.13
CA ALA A 298 11.33 -0.21 4.03
C ALA A 298 11.84 1.24 3.94
N ALA A 299 12.59 1.67 4.95
CA ALA A 299 13.22 2.98 4.97
C ALA A 299 14.49 2.93 4.11
N LYS A 300 14.52 3.64 2.97
CA LYS A 300 15.73 3.85 2.18
C LYS A 300 16.35 5.20 2.55
N LYS A 301 17.65 5.23 2.78
CA LYS A 301 18.38 6.48 2.93
C LYS A 301 18.53 7.09 1.53
N TYR A 302 17.79 8.16 1.24
CA TYR A 302 18.01 8.94 0.04
C TYR A 302 19.30 9.77 0.23
N TYR A 303 20.36 9.43 -0.46
CA TYR A 303 21.45 10.38 -0.67
C TYR A 303 20.97 11.42 -1.69
N ARG A 304 20.80 12.67 -1.27
CA ARG A 304 20.67 13.81 -2.17
C ARG A 304 22.00 13.92 -2.92
N GLY A 305 22.06 13.48 -4.16
CA GLY A 305 23.25 13.69 -4.98
C GLY A 305 23.48 12.74 -6.16
N GLU A 306 22.62 11.75 -6.37
CA GLU A 306 22.71 10.94 -7.60
C GLU A 306 21.33 10.94 -8.29
N LEU A 307 21.21 11.77 -9.30
CA LEU A 307 20.35 11.63 -10.45
C LEU A 307 21.17 11.03 -11.57
#